data_d9d061ef30eb5f0ce0a0e097bfb450ed
#
_entry.id   d9d061ef30eb5f0ce0a0e097bfb450ed
#
_cell.length_a   1.000
_cell.length_b   1.000
_cell.length_c   1.000
_cell.angle_alpha   90.00
_cell.angle_beta   90.00
_cell.angle_gamma   90.00
#
_symmetry.space_group_name_H-M   'P 1'
#
loop_
_entity.id
_entity.type
_entity.pdbx_description
1 polymer ?
#
loop_
_entity_poly.entity_id
_entity_poly.type
_entity_poly.pdbx_seq_one_letter_code
_entity_poly.pdbx_strand_id
1 'polypeptide(L)'
;MNATARLLRVPFPFSALVGQQRLRQALLLAAVDPGIGGVLVSGPRGTAKSTAARALAELLPEGQFVTLPLGASEEQLTGTLDLGHVLQQNEVRFAPGLLARAHQGVLYVDEVNLLPDHLVDQLLDVAASGVNVVERDGVSHQHEARFVLVGTMNPEEGELRPQLLDRFGLALALENCTDPAQRQAIVKARLAFDSDPGALRARFAAEQETLTRQVRLARAALPSLSFSDAVHEHVSALCLAAAVDGVRADLVMLRAARALAALQCDAAVVPAHVDAVAELVLHHRRQAAPDADRHGDASDAGESSRASDGGGHRADTGAAAGNPWGALPPPSAASATGIAAVKSVRPLPAKKA
;
A
#
# COMPACT_ATOMS: atom_id res chain seq x y z
N MET A 1 -23.81 35.06 -9.04
CA MET A 1 -24.37 33.81 -8.50
C MET A 1 -24.33 32.78 -9.61
N ASN A 2 -23.24 32.04 -9.73
CA ASN A 2 -23.14 30.88 -10.61
C ASN A 2 -22.60 29.71 -9.78
N ALA A 3 -23.53 29.02 -9.14
CA ALA A 3 -23.30 27.72 -8.55
C ALA A 3 -23.25 26.73 -9.71
N THR A 4 -22.05 26.46 -10.20
CA THR A 4 -21.81 25.23 -10.94
C THR A 4 -21.94 24.13 -9.88
N ALA A 5 -23.17 23.65 -9.69
CA ALA A 5 -23.44 22.45 -8.92
C ALA A 5 -22.57 21.33 -9.53
N ARG A 6 -21.42 21.08 -8.91
CA ARG A 6 -20.69 19.84 -9.07
C ARG A 6 -21.77 18.77 -8.87
N LEU A 7 -22.18 18.11 -9.92
CA LEU A 7 -23.00 16.91 -9.86
C LEU A 7 -22.19 15.91 -9.02
N LEU A 8 -22.34 15.99 -7.71
CA LEU A 8 -21.83 15.01 -6.77
C LEU A 8 -22.54 13.72 -7.15
N ARG A 9 -21.86 12.89 -7.92
CA ARG A 9 -22.38 11.55 -8.23
C ARG A 9 -22.61 10.88 -6.88
N VAL A 10 -23.88 10.63 -6.59
CA VAL A 10 -24.29 9.92 -5.39
C VAL A 10 -23.53 8.59 -5.38
N PRO A 11 -22.75 8.26 -4.34
CA PRO A 11 -21.99 7.04 -4.32
C PRO A 11 -22.89 5.82 -4.07
N PHE A 12 -22.46 4.68 -4.61
CA PHE A 12 -23.10 3.39 -4.36
C PHE A 12 -22.86 2.99 -2.90
N PRO A 13 -23.88 2.55 -2.12
CA PRO A 13 -23.67 2.19 -0.71
C PRO A 13 -22.78 0.96 -0.57
N PHE A 14 -21.83 1.01 0.37
CA PHE A 14 -20.89 -0.10 0.62
C PHE A 14 -21.62 -1.39 1.04
N SER A 15 -22.67 -1.26 1.83
CA SER A 15 -23.52 -2.37 2.26
C SER A 15 -24.21 -3.08 1.10
N ALA A 16 -24.46 -2.39 -0.01
CA ALA A 16 -25.11 -2.97 -1.20
C ALA A 16 -24.14 -3.68 -2.16
N LEU A 17 -22.83 -3.70 -1.86
CA LEU A 17 -21.85 -4.46 -2.65
C LEU A 17 -22.13 -5.95 -2.56
N VAL A 18 -22.39 -6.57 -3.71
CA VAL A 18 -22.70 -7.99 -3.81
C VAL A 18 -21.41 -8.78 -4.10
N GLY A 19 -21.20 -9.85 -3.33
CA GLY A 19 -20.01 -10.69 -3.46
C GLY A 19 -18.74 -10.01 -2.98
N GLN A 20 -17.58 -10.42 -3.55
CA GLN A 20 -16.26 -9.82 -3.31
C GLN A 20 -15.91 -9.72 -1.82
N GLN A 21 -16.17 -10.79 -1.05
CA GLN A 21 -15.98 -10.81 0.41
C GLN A 21 -14.55 -10.39 0.82
N ARG A 22 -13.53 -10.90 0.11
CA ARG A 22 -12.13 -10.55 0.38
C ARG A 22 -11.85 -9.06 0.17
N LEU A 23 -12.40 -8.46 -0.90
CA LEU A 23 -12.26 -7.02 -1.15
C LEU A 23 -12.92 -6.21 -0.04
N ARG A 24 -14.15 -6.56 0.33
CA ARG A 24 -14.87 -5.88 1.43
C ARG A 24 -14.10 -5.99 2.74
N GLN A 25 -13.57 -7.18 3.06
CA GLN A 25 -12.74 -7.39 4.25
C GLN A 25 -11.49 -6.53 4.23
N ALA A 26 -10.68 -6.57 3.15
CA ALA A 26 -9.46 -5.78 3.03
C ALA A 26 -9.72 -4.27 3.19
N LEU A 27 -10.77 -3.76 2.54
CA LEU A 27 -11.16 -2.35 2.62
C LEU A 27 -11.60 -1.95 4.05
N LEU A 28 -12.36 -2.80 4.74
CA LEU A 28 -12.78 -2.55 6.12
C LEU A 28 -11.60 -2.59 7.10
N LEU A 29 -10.66 -3.53 6.93
CA LEU A 29 -9.44 -3.60 7.74
C LEU A 29 -8.61 -2.32 7.59
N ALA A 30 -8.38 -1.86 6.34
CA ALA A 30 -7.67 -0.62 6.07
C ALA A 30 -8.45 0.62 6.55
N ALA A 31 -9.79 0.58 6.54
CA ALA A 31 -10.63 1.63 7.11
C ALA A 31 -10.47 1.71 8.63
N VAL A 32 -10.30 0.61 9.32
CA VAL A 32 -10.09 0.56 10.78
C VAL A 32 -8.68 1.00 11.14
N ASP A 33 -7.66 0.44 10.51
CA ASP A 33 -6.24 0.82 10.72
C ASP A 33 -5.57 1.23 9.40
N PRO A 34 -5.59 2.51 9.01
CA PRO A 34 -4.89 2.99 7.81
C PRO A 34 -3.38 2.71 7.85
N GLY A 35 -2.77 2.58 9.05
CA GLY A 35 -1.36 2.23 9.22
C GLY A 35 -0.98 0.81 8.75
N ILE A 36 -1.94 0.01 8.29
CA ILE A 36 -1.68 -1.25 7.57
C ILE A 36 -0.86 -1.00 6.29
N GLY A 37 -0.96 0.21 5.67
CA GLY A 37 -0.12 0.58 4.53
C GLY A 37 -0.79 0.40 3.17
N GLY A 38 -2.14 0.42 3.13
CA GLY A 38 -2.91 0.41 1.88
C GLY A 38 -3.33 -0.97 1.38
N VAL A 39 -4.23 -0.96 0.39
CA VAL A 39 -4.81 -2.14 -0.25
C VAL A 39 -4.50 -2.09 -1.74
N LEU A 40 -3.83 -3.10 -2.27
CA LEU A 40 -3.65 -3.30 -3.70
C LEU A 40 -4.70 -4.29 -4.22
N VAL A 41 -5.47 -3.86 -5.21
CA VAL A 41 -6.52 -4.68 -5.82
C VAL A 41 -6.18 -4.94 -7.29
N SER A 42 -5.68 -6.13 -7.59
CA SER A 42 -5.45 -6.58 -8.96
C SER A 42 -6.68 -7.24 -9.56
N GLY A 43 -6.79 -7.27 -10.86
CA GLY A 43 -7.84 -7.99 -11.57
C GLY A 43 -8.42 -7.25 -12.76
N PRO A 44 -9.28 -7.92 -13.55
CA PRO A 44 -9.78 -7.41 -14.80
C PRO A 44 -10.65 -6.15 -14.63
N ARG A 45 -10.83 -5.43 -15.73
CA ARG A 45 -11.72 -4.26 -15.80
C ARG A 45 -13.17 -4.66 -15.51
N GLY A 46 -13.93 -3.74 -14.92
CA GLY A 46 -15.37 -3.99 -14.68
C GLY A 46 -15.70 -4.76 -13.39
N THR A 47 -14.70 -5.12 -12.55
CA THR A 47 -14.91 -5.81 -11.27
C THR A 47 -15.30 -4.88 -10.11
N ALA A 48 -15.75 -3.66 -10.40
CA ALA A 48 -16.23 -2.66 -9.43
C ALA A 48 -15.19 -2.17 -8.40
N LYS A 49 -13.88 -2.26 -8.68
CA LYS A 49 -12.79 -1.81 -7.80
C LYS A 49 -12.98 -0.35 -7.34
N SER A 50 -13.12 0.57 -8.31
CA SER A 50 -13.33 2.00 -8.02
C SER A 50 -14.67 2.29 -7.34
N THR A 51 -15.71 1.52 -7.64
CA THR A 51 -17.01 1.64 -6.97
C THR A 51 -16.90 1.28 -5.50
N ALA A 52 -16.21 0.17 -5.17
CA ALA A 52 -16.00 -0.27 -3.80
C ALA A 52 -15.13 0.72 -2.99
N ALA A 53 -14.05 1.24 -3.60
CA ALA A 53 -13.20 2.25 -2.96
C ALA A 53 -13.96 3.56 -2.68
N ARG A 54 -14.81 4.00 -3.62
CA ARG A 54 -15.65 5.19 -3.43
C ARG A 54 -16.72 4.97 -2.37
N ALA A 55 -17.31 3.78 -2.35
CA ALA A 55 -18.32 3.40 -1.35
C ALA A 55 -17.71 3.34 0.06
N LEU A 56 -16.45 2.91 0.19
CA LEU A 56 -15.73 2.90 1.46
C LEU A 56 -15.62 4.29 2.08
N ALA A 57 -15.40 5.33 1.28
CA ALA A 57 -15.25 6.70 1.79
C ALA A 57 -16.50 7.18 2.56
N GLU A 58 -17.69 6.64 2.26
CA GLU A 58 -18.91 6.95 2.99
C GLU A 58 -18.99 6.32 4.39
N LEU A 59 -18.18 5.31 4.67
CA LEU A 59 -18.03 4.75 6.03
C LEU A 59 -17.11 5.59 6.90
N LEU A 60 -16.38 6.57 6.30
CA LEU A 60 -15.45 7.46 6.94
C LEU A 60 -16.06 8.87 7.01
N PRO A 61 -16.80 9.21 8.06
CA PRO A 61 -17.67 10.40 8.08
C PRO A 61 -16.92 11.74 7.93
N GLU A 62 -15.63 11.76 8.27
CA GLU A 62 -14.80 12.96 8.19
C GLU A 62 -13.91 13.01 6.96
N GLY A 63 -13.88 11.91 6.18
CA GLY A 63 -12.96 11.71 5.08
C GLY A 63 -13.58 11.97 3.70
N GLN A 64 -12.74 12.40 2.78
CA GLN A 64 -13.09 12.60 1.39
C GLN A 64 -12.58 11.45 0.53
N PHE A 65 -13.25 11.21 -0.60
CA PHE A 65 -12.71 10.37 -1.66
C PHE A 65 -11.88 11.22 -2.62
N VAL A 66 -10.57 11.02 -2.57
CA VAL A 66 -9.61 11.73 -3.42
C VAL A 66 -9.05 10.76 -4.44
N THR A 67 -9.06 11.13 -5.71
CA THR A 67 -8.45 10.34 -6.78
C THR A 67 -7.14 10.98 -7.18
N LEU A 68 -6.07 10.19 -7.29
CA LEU A 68 -4.80 10.62 -7.86
C LEU A 68 -4.85 10.41 -9.38
N PRO A 69 -4.70 11.47 -10.20
CA PRO A 69 -4.56 11.33 -11.64
C PRO A 69 -3.20 10.70 -12.00
N LEU A 70 -3.14 9.88 -13.06
CA LEU A 70 -1.88 9.30 -13.54
C LEU A 70 -0.83 10.34 -13.95
N GLY A 71 -1.26 11.51 -14.41
CA GLY A 71 -0.39 12.63 -14.77
C GLY A 71 -0.13 13.62 -13.63
N ALA A 72 -0.38 13.24 -12.37
CA ALA A 72 -0.12 14.14 -11.24
C ALA A 72 1.38 14.38 -11.07
N SER A 73 1.74 15.65 -10.78
CA SER A 73 3.10 15.99 -10.37
C SER A 73 3.30 15.72 -8.87
N GLU A 74 4.56 15.63 -8.45
CA GLU A 74 4.92 15.50 -7.03
C GLU A 74 4.33 16.64 -6.19
N GLU A 75 4.39 17.88 -6.69
CA GLU A 75 3.81 19.05 -6.01
C GLU A 75 2.28 18.96 -5.85
N GLN A 76 1.59 18.37 -6.83
CA GLN A 76 0.16 18.13 -6.71
C GLN A 76 -0.16 17.06 -5.67
N LEU A 77 0.73 16.07 -5.53
CA LEU A 77 0.58 15.00 -4.56
C LEU A 77 0.85 15.50 -3.14
N THR A 78 2.04 16.01 -2.88
CA THR A 78 2.53 16.37 -1.53
C THR A 78 2.09 17.77 -1.09
N GLY A 79 1.83 18.66 -2.05
CA GLY A 79 1.67 20.09 -1.81
C GLY A 79 2.98 20.85 -2.06
N THR A 80 2.92 22.16 -1.96
CA THR A 80 4.08 23.04 -2.19
C THR A 80 4.12 24.19 -1.21
N LEU A 81 5.31 24.75 -0.99
CA LEU A 81 5.51 25.95 -0.20
C LEU A 81 5.51 27.17 -1.13
N ASP A 82 4.59 28.11 -0.89
CA ASP A 82 4.52 29.36 -1.63
C ASP A 82 5.54 30.37 -1.08
N LEU A 83 6.71 30.38 -1.71
CA LEU A 83 7.81 31.28 -1.35
C LEU A 83 7.59 32.73 -1.82
N GLY A 84 6.65 32.97 -2.75
CA GLY A 84 6.30 34.31 -3.19
C GLY A 84 5.73 35.18 -2.06
N HIS A 85 5.01 34.57 -1.12
CA HIS A 85 4.49 35.23 0.07
C HIS A 85 5.58 35.49 1.12
N VAL A 86 6.62 34.65 1.18
CA VAL A 86 7.75 34.85 2.10
C VAL A 86 8.47 36.17 1.82
N LEU A 87 8.65 36.51 0.54
CA LEU A 87 9.31 37.74 0.11
C LEU A 87 8.46 39.01 0.36
N GLN A 88 7.14 38.88 0.42
CA GLN A 88 6.23 40.00 0.60
C GLN A 88 5.77 40.20 2.04
N GLN A 89 5.58 39.11 2.79
CA GLN A 89 4.95 39.15 4.11
C GLN A 89 5.72 38.42 5.22
N ASN A 90 6.90 37.85 4.89
CA ASN A 90 7.73 37.07 5.82
C ASN A 90 7.03 35.86 6.44
N GLU A 91 5.98 35.33 5.77
CA GLU A 91 5.23 34.13 6.19
C GLU A 91 5.32 33.05 5.13
N VAL A 92 5.72 31.84 5.55
CA VAL A 92 5.68 30.64 4.70
C VAL A 92 4.24 30.14 4.60
N ARG A 93 3.69 30.12 3.41
CA ARG A 93 2.35 29.57 3.18
C ARG A 93 2.43 28.21 2.52
N PHE A 94 1.85 27.20 3.16
CA PHE A 94 1.70 25.86 2.58
C PHE A 94 0.45 25.80 1.69
N ALA A 95 0.61 25.36 0.45
CA ALA A 95 -0.48 25.01 -0.46
C ALA A 95 -0.71 23.50 -0.40
N PRO A 96 -1.82 23.02 0.19
CA PRO A 96 -2.05 21.60 0.45
C PRO A 96 -2.26 20.81 -0.84
N GLY A 97 -1.57 19.67 -0.96
CA GLY A 97 -1.69 18.72 -2.05
C GLY A 97 -2.83 17.70 -1.85
N LEU A 98 -2.79 16.64 -2.66
CA LEU A 98 -3.80 15.57 -2.62
C LEU A 98 -3.70 14.76 -1.31
N LEU A 99 -2.50 14.57 -0.75
CA LEU A 99 -2.29 13.87 0.52
C LEU A 99 -2.97 14.57 1.69
N ALA A 100 -2.85 15.91 1.75
CA ALA A 100 -3.54 16.70 2.76
C ALA A 100 -5.07 16.63 2.61
N ARG A 101 -5.57 16.64 1.38
CA ARG A 101 -7.00 16.53 1.09
C ARG A 101 -7.58 15.15 1.38
N ALA A 102 -6.75 14.11 1.29
CA ALA A 102 -7.15 12.74 1.57
C ALA A 102 -7.15 12.40 3.07
N HIS A 103 -6.65 13.30 3.93
CA HIS A 103 -6.57 13.07 5.37
C HIS A 103 -7.91 12.60 5.93
N GLN A 104 -7.89 11.52 6.73
CA GLN A 104 -9.03 10.80 7.29
C GLN A 104 -10.02 10.22 6.26
N GLY A 105 -9.69 10.26 4.97
CA GLY A 105 -10.49 9.75 3.87
C GLY A 105 -9.85 8.60 3.13
N VAL A 106 -10.16 8.53 1.85
CA VAL A 106 -9.64 7.52 0.92
C VAL A 106 -8.85 8.21 -0.19
N LEU A 107 -7.61 7.80 -0.39
CA LEU A 107 -6.83 8.12 -1.58
C LEU A 107 -6.88 6.93 -2.54
N TYR A 108 -7.48 7.14 -3.68
CA TYR A 108 -7.66 6.15 -4.72
C TYR A 108 -6.71 6.39 -5.89
N VAL A 109 -5.98 5.36 -6.26
CA VAL A 109 -5.06 5.35 -7.40
C VAL A 109 -5.51 4.28 -8.38
N ASP A 110 -5.96 4.70 -9.54
CA ASP A 110 -6.29 3.76 -10.63
C ASP A 110 -5.02 3.44 -11.40
N GLU A 111 -4.82 2.15 -11.70
CA GLU A 111 -3.66 1.67 -12.46
C GLU A 111 -2.32 2.15 -11.85
N VAL A 112 -2.12 1.86 -10.55
CA VAL A 112 -0.94 2.31 -9.79
C VAL A 112 0.39 1.87 -10.41
N ASN A 113 0.39 0.79 -11.19
CA ASN A 113 1.53 0.28 -11.95
C ASN A 113 1.98 1.22 -13.09
N LEU A 114 1.13 2.18 -13.49
CA LEU A 114 1.46 3.19 -14.52
C LEU A 114 2.02 4.49 -13.93
N LEU A 115 2.00 4.65 -12.60
CA LEU A 115 2.62 5.80 -11.95
C LEU A 115 4.15 5.67 -11.95
N PRO A 116 4.88 6.81 -11.98
CA PRO A 116 6.31 6.82 -11.72
C PRO A 116 6.64 6.23 -10.33
N ASP A 117 7.67 5.39 -10.26
CA ASP A 117 8.05 4.68 -9.03
C ASP A 117 8.23 5.60 -7.82
N HIS A 118 8.86 6.77 -8.01
CA HIS A 118 9.10 7.72 -6.93
C HIS A 118 7.81 8.26 -6.30
N LEU A 119 6.75 8.43 -7.11
CA LEU A 119 5.43 8.83 -6.59
C LEU A 119 4.77 7.70 -5.81
N VAL A 120 4.91 6.45 -6.29
CA VAL A 120 4.40 5.28 -5.57
C VAL A 120 5.12 5.11 -4.23
N ASP A 121 6.46 5.30 -4.22
CA ASP A 121 7.27 5.28 -3.00
C ASP A 121 6.78 6.32 -1.99
N GLN A 122 6.63 7.57 -2.38
CA GLN A 122 6.13 8.64 -1.52
C GLN A 122 4.73 8.33 -0.97
N LEU A 123 3.83 7.82 -1.83
CA LEU A 123 2.49 7.42 -1.42
C LEU A 123 2.51 6.37 -0.33
N LEU A 124 3.32 5.33 -0.50
CA LEU A 124 3.42 4.21 0.43
C LEU A 124 4.09 4.63 1.74
N ASP A 125 5.10 5.53 1.68
CA ASP A 125 5.73 6.07 2.88
C ASP A 125 4.74 6.88 3.73
N VAL A 126 3.98 7.76 3.09
CA VAL A 126 2.97 8.57 3.79
C VAL A 126 1.81 7.70 4.28
N ALA A 127 1.38 6.70 3.50
CA ALA A 127 0.32 5.77 3.93
C ALA A 127 0.75 4.96 5.17
N ALA A 128 2.02 4.61 5.30
CA ALA A 128 2.56 3.87 6.45
C ALA A 128 2.80 4.76 7.67
N SER A 129 3.38 5.96 7.47
CA SER A 129 3.74 6.89 8.55
C SER A 129 2.56 7.73 9.04
N GLY A 130 1.61 8.04 8.17
CA GLY A 130 0.51 8.97 8.44
C GLY A 130 0.91 10.44 8.48
N VAL A 131 2.13 10.77 8.02
CA VAL A 131 2.70 12.12 8.03
C VAL A 131 3.29 12.41 6.65
N ASN A 132 2.99 13.58 6.11
CA ASN A 132 3.64 14.09 4.90
C ASN A 132 4.59 15.21 5.26
N VAL A 133 5.82 15.14 4.75
CA VAL A 133 6.88 16.15 4.93
C VAL A 133 7.18 16.76 3.57
N VAL A 134 7.12 18.08 3.47
CA VAL A 134 7.44 18.84 2.26
C VAL A 134 8.63 19.73 2.56
N GLU A 135 9.72 19.53 1.85
CA GLU A 135 10.95 20.33 1.99
C GLU A 135 11.22 21.09 0.71
N ARG A 136 11.43 22.39 0.82
CA ARG A 136 11.76 23.26 -0.30
C ARG A 136 12.65 24.42 0.15
N ASP A 137 13.75 24.63 -0.55
CA ASP A 137 14.67 25.77 -0.34
C ASP A 137 15.08 25.97 1.15
N GLY A 138 15.29 24.85 1.87
CA GLY A 138 15.69 24.88 3.28
C GLY A 138 14.55 25.10 4.27
N VAL A 139 13.30 25.17 3.79
CA VAL A 139 12.09 25.23 4.63
C VAL A 139 11.41 23.86 4.62
N SER A 140 11.09 23.35 5.81
CA SER A 140 10.36 22.10 5.98
C SER A 140 8.98 22.36 6.57
N HIS A 141 7.96 21.75 5.98
CA HIS A 141 6.58 21.76 6.49
C HIS A 141 6.07 20.33 6.61
N GLN A 142 5.48 20.02 7.77
CA GLN A 142 4.93 18.69 7.97
C GLN A 142 3.46 18.79 8.41
N HIS A 143 2.64 17.84 7.94
CA HIS A 143 1.24 17.75 8.31
C HIS A 143 0.77 16.29 8.40
N GLU A 144 -0.29 16.06 9.15
CA GLU A 144 -0.92 14.74 9.18
C GLU A 144 -1.57 14.41 7.83
N ALA A 145 -1.34 13.17 7.37
CA ALA A 145 -1.88 12.64 6.14
C ALA A 145 -2.26 11.16 6.34
N ARG A 146 -3.15 10.90 7.31
CA ARG A 146 -3.67 9.55 7.59
C ARG A 146 -4.86 9.29 6.68
N PHE A 147 -4.73 8.37 5.75
CA PHE A 147 -5.78 8.02 4.77
C PHE A 147 -5.74 6.52 4.45
N VAL A 148 -6.83 6.01 3.95
CA VAL A 148 -6.87 4.66 3.38
C VAL A 148 -6.37 4.74 1.94
N LEU A 149 -5.20 4.16 1.65
CA LEU A 149 -4.70 4.03 0.30
C LEU A 149 -5.35 2.82 -0.39
N VAL A 150 -5.95 3.04 -1.55
CA VAL A 150 -6.48 1.97 -2.40
C VAL A 150 -5.86 2.12 -3.78
N GLY A 151 -4.93 1.22 -4.10
CA GLY A 151 -4.35 1.11 -5.45
C GLY A 151 -5.05 0.01 -6.23
N THR A 152 -5.31 0.25 -7.52
CA THR A 152 -5.77 -0.80 -8.43
C THR A 152 -4.72 -1.08 -9.49
N MET A 153 -4.73 -2.29 -10.00
CA MET A 153 -3.83 -2.74 -11.04
C MET A 153 -4.56 -3.70 -11.98
N ASN A 154 -4.27 -3.61 -13.27
CA ASN A 154 -4.61 -4.64 -14.24
C ASN A 154 -3.31 -5.38 -14.62
N PRO A 155 -3.17 -6.66 -14.32
CA PRO A 155 -1.96 -7.41 -14.64
C PRO A 155 -1.60 -7.42 -16.13
N GLU A 156 -2.58 -7.21 -17.02
CA GLU A 156 -2.35 -7.14 -18.47
C GLU A 156 -1.62 -5.86 -18.91
N GLU A 157 -1.61 -4.82 -18.07
CA GLU A 157 -1.01 -3.51 -18.36
C GLU A 157 0.38 -3.35 -17.73
N GLY A 158 0.88 -4.38 -17.08
CA GLY A 158 2.18 -4.42 -16.42
C GLY A 158 2.07 -4.71 -14.94
N GLU A 159 3.22 -4.95 -14.33
CA GLU A 159 3.35 -5.27 -12.91
C GLU A 159 4.09 -4.17 -12.16
N LEU A 160 3.78 -4.02 -10.88
CA LEU A 160 4.58 -3.22 -9.96
C LEU A 160 5.91 -3.91 -9.69
N ARG A 161 6.96 -3.13 -9.52
CA ARG A 161 8.24 -3.66 -9.06
C ARG A 161 8.08 -4.38 -7.72
N PRO A 162 8.75 -5.52 -7.50
CA PRO A 162 8.60 -6.30 -6.26
C PRO A 162 8.82 -5.48 -4.98
N GLN A 163 9.74 -4.52 -5.02
CA GLN A 163 10.03 -3.63 -3.90
C GLN A 163 8.86 -2.71 -3.53
N LEU A 164 8.11 -2.21 -4.53
CA LEU A 164 6.91 -1.40 -4.32
C LEU A 164 5.74 -2.27 -3.89
N LEU A 165 5.64 -3.45 -4.50
CA LEU A 165 4.60 -4.43 -4.19
C LEU A 165 4.66 -4.85 -2.72
N ASP A 166 5.85 -5.17 -2.18
CA ASP A 166 6.04 -5.53 -0.76
C ASP A 166 5.61 -4.42 0.21
N ARG A 167 5.63 -3.16 -0.22
CA ARG A 167 5.26 -2.02 0.63
C ARG A 167 3.76 -1.85 0.82
N PHE A 168 2.92 -2.39 -0.08
CA PHE A 168 1.48 -2.47 0.16
C PHE A 168 1.19 -3.40 1.34
N GLY A 169 0.30 -2.97 2.24
CA GLY A 169 -0.08 -3.78 3.39
C GLY A 169 -0.85 -5.03 2.99
N LEU A 170 -1.95 -4.84 2.29
CA LEU A 170 -2.85 -5.90 1.84
C LEU A 170 -2.88 -5.96 0.32
N ALA A 171 -2.92 -7.15 -0.25
CA ALA A 171 -3.16 -7.34 -1.67
C ALA A 171 -4.13 -8.49 -1.93
N LEU A 172 -4.89 -8.35 -2.98
CA LEU A 172 -5.81 -9.38 -3.44
C LEU A 172 -6.00 -9.33 -4.95
N ALA A 173 -6.24 -10.49 -5.54
CA ALA A 173 -6.64 -10.62 -6.92
C ALA A 173 -8.16 -10.84 -7.00
N LEU A 174 -8.81 -10.06 -7.85
CA LEU A 174 -10.23 -10.24 -8.19
C LEU A 174 -10.33 -11.04 -9.48
N GLU A 175 -11.21 -12.00 -9.46
CA GLU A 175 -11.57 -12.78 -10.62
C GLU A 175 -12.94 -12.36 -11.16
N ASN A 176 -13.23 -12.74 -12.39
CA ASN A 176 -14.55 -12.57 -12.95
C ASN A 176 -15.56 -13.44 -12.19
N CYS A 177 -16.73 -12.87 -11.90
CA CYS A 177 -17.82 -13.61 -11.28
C CYS A 177 -18.30 -14.74 -12.21
N THR A 178 -18.08 -15.99 -11.80
CA THR A 178 -18.47 -17.19 -12.53
C THR A 178 -19.82 -17.76 -12.06
N ASP A 179 -20.29 -17.36 -10.85
CA ASP A 179 -21.60 -17.74 -10.34
C ASP A 179 -22.72 -16.92 -11.03
N PRO A 180 -23.64 -17.56 -11.78
CA PRO A 180 -24.72 -16.87 -12.47
C PRO A 180 -25.66 -16.12 -11.53
N ALA A 181 -25.95 -16.67 -10.34
CA ALA A 181 -26.85 -16.06 -9.37
C ALA A 181 -26.24 -14.79 -8.78
N GLN A 182 -24.96 -14.83 -8.40
CA GLN A 182 -24.22 -13.68 -7.91
C GLN A 182 -24.08 -12.61 -9.00
N ARG A 183 -23.76 -13.01 -10.25
CA ARG A 183 -23.68 -12.10 -11.38
C ARG A 183 -25.00 -11.38 -11.65
N GLN A 184 -26.13 -12.13 -11.60
CA GLN A 184 -27.46 -11.55 -11.72
C GLN A 184 -27.75 -10.53 -10.62
N ALA A 185 -27.39 -10.86 -9.36
CA ALA A 185 -27.57 -9.96 -8.22
C ALA A 185 -26.77 -8.66 -8.36
N ILE A 186 -25.52 -8.74 -8.83
CA ILE A 186 -24.68 -7.56 -9.14
C ILE A 186 -25.34 -6.67 -10.16
N VAL A 187 -25.81 -7.25 -11.29
CA VAL A 187 -26.47 -6.50 -12.36
C VAL A 187 -27.78 -5.85 -11.87
N LYS A 188 -28.60 -6.58 -11.13
CA LYS A 188 -29.84 -6.05 -10.53
C LYS A 188 -29.56 -4.88 -9.58
N ALA A 189 -28.56 -5.00 -8.71
CA ALA A 189 -28.19 -3.93 -7.79
C ALA A 189 -27.70 -2.69 -8.56
N ARG A 190 -26.93 -2.88 -9.63
CA ARG A 190 -26.45 -1.78 -10.47
C ARG A 190 -27.58 -1.09 -11.20
N LEU A 191 -28.48 -1.82 -11.85
CA LEU A 191 -29.64 -1.26 -12.56
C LEU A 191 -30.58 -0.51 -11.60
N ALA A 192 -30.83 -1.06 -10.41
CA ALA A 192 -31.62 -0.39 -9.39
C ALA A 192 -30.98 0.95 -8.96
N PHE A 193 -29.66 0.99 -8.80
CA PHE A 193 -28.95 2.22 -8.48
C PHE A 193 -29.00 3.24 -9.62
N ASP A 194 -28.85 2.79 -10.88
CA ASP A 194 -28.90 3.69 -12.04
C ASP A 194 -30.30 4.26 -12.28
N SER A 195 -31.36 3.50 -11.92
CA SER A 195 -32.75 3.97 -12.01
C SER A 195 -33.13 4.94 -10.91
N ASP A 196 -32.83 4.61 -9.67
CA ASP A 196 -33.11 5.46 -8.50
C ASP A 196 -32.05 5.26 -7.42
N PRO A 197 -30.98 6.06 -7.42
CA PRO A 197 -29.95 6.01 -6.40
C PRO A 197 -30.49 6.25 -4.98
N GLY A 198 -31.50 7.13 -4.86
CA GLY A 198 -32.11 7.47 -3.57
C GLY A 198 -32.85 6.29 -2.94
N ALA A 199 -33.68 5.60 -3.71
CA ALA A 199 -34.42 4.44 -3.22
C ALA A 199 -33.48 3.28 -2.82
N LEU A 200 -32.42 3.00 -3.62
CA LEU A 200 -31.44 1.99 -3.25
C LEU A 200 -30.72 2.35 -1.95
N ARG A 201 -30.27 3.58 -1.80
CA ARG A 201 -29.59 4.06 -0.58
C ARG A 201 -30.51 3.97 0.64
N ALA A 202 -31.77 4.37 0.51
CA ALA A 202 -32.73 4.24 1.59
C ALA A 202 -32.93 2.79 2.02
N ARG A 203 -32.96 1.85 1.07
CA ARG A 203 -33.07 0.41 1.36
C ARG A 203 -31.90 -0.12 2.19
N PHE A 204 -30.68 0.34 1.94
CA PHE A 204 -29.45 -0.10 2.62
C PHE A 204 -28.98 0.83 3.74
N ALA A 205 -29.77 1.84 4.10
CA ALA A 205 -29.35 2.87 5.05
C ALA A 205 -29.03 2.29 6.44
N ALA A 206 -29.82 1.33 6.94
CA ALA A 206 -29.61 0.73 8.25
C ALA A 206 -28.31 -0.10 8.32
N GLU A 207 -28.04 -0.89 7.27
CA GLU A 207 -26.80 -1.68 7.18
C GLU A 207 -25.59 -0.76 7.02
N GLN A 208 -25.71 0.31 6.22
CA GLN A 208 -24.64 1.30 6.03
C GLN A 208 -24.30 2.01 7.34
N GLU A 209 -25.30 2.44 8.09
CA GLU A 209 -25.13 3.05 9.42
C GLU A 209 -24.48 2.09 10.42
N THR A 210 -24.90 0.83 10.39
CA THR A 210 -24.31 -0.22 11.23
C THR A 210 -22.84 -0.40 10.94
N LEU A 211 -22.45 -0.51 9.65
CA LEU A 211 -21.06 -0.61 9.24
C LEU A 211 -20.25 0.64 9.64
N THR A 212 -20.79 1.82 9.44
CA THR A 212 -20.14 3.09 9.82
C THR A 212 -19.86 3.12 11.32
N ARG A 213 -20.85 2.70 12.14
CA ARG A 213 -20.70 2.60 13.59
C ARG A 213 -19.67 1.54 13.98
N GLN A 214 -19.67 0.37 13.33
CA GLN A 214 -18.69 -0.69 13.57
C GLN A 214 -17.27 -0.22 13.29
N VAL A 215 -17.00 0.43 12.14
CA VAL A 215 -15.68 0.96 11.80
C VAL A 215 -15.23 1.99 12.84
N ARG A 216 -16.13 2.89 13.27
CA ARG A 216 -15.80 3.91 14.28
C ARG A 216 -15.47 3.29 15.64
N LEU A 217 -16.26 2.32 16.09
CA LEU A 217 -16.01 1.61 17.35
C LEU A 217 -14.72 0.79 17.28
N ALA A 218 -14.49 0.09 16.17
CA ALA A 218 -13.27 -0.67 15.95
C ALA A 218 -12.02 0.21 15.99
N ARG A 219 -12.03 1.40 15.36
CA ARG A 219 -10.94 2.38 15.46
C ARG A 219 -10.65 2.78 16.91
N ALA A 220 -11.70 3.04 17.68
CA ALA A 220 -11.57 3.42 19.09
C ALA A 220 -11.03 2.28 19.97
N ALA A 221 -11.32 1.02 19.62
CA ALA A 221 -10.87 -0.15 20.33
C ALA A 221 -9.41 -0.57 20.05
N LEU A 222 -8.82 -0.15 18.91
CA LEU A 222 -7.46 -0.56 18.52
C LEU A 222 -6.40 -0.41 19.63
N PRO A 223 -6.32 0.72 20.36
CA PRO A 223 -5.28 0.90 21.37
C PRO A 223 -5.42 -0.04 22.58
N SER A 224 -6.62 -0.57 22.83
CA SER A 224 -6.88 -1.48 23.97
C SER A 224 -6.59 -2.94 23.66
N LEU A 225 -6.48 -3.32 22.38
CA LEU A 225 -6.23 -4.69 21.96
C LEU A 225 -4.73 -4.97 21.94
N SER A 226 -4.28 -5.86 22.80
CA SER A 226 -2.90 -6.35 22.90
C SER A 226 -2.74 -7.70 22.20
N PHE A 227 -1.48 -8.06 21.95
CA PHE A 227 -1.09 -9.35 21.37
C PHE A 227 -0.52 -10.24 22.47
N SER A 228 -0.90 -11.51 22.48
CA SER A 228 -0.25 -12.54 23.29
C SER A 228 0.98 -13.10 22.56
N ASP A 229 1.89 -13.74 23.30
CA ASP A 229 3.07 -14.40 22.72
C ASP A 229 2.65 -15.46 21.69
N ALA A 230 1.57 -16.21 21.94
CA ALA A 230 1.04 -17.19 21.00
C ALA A 230 0.62 -16.57 19.64
N VAL A 231 0.13 -15.32 19.63
CA VAL A 231 -0.17 -14.60 18.37
C VAL A 231 1.11 -14.22 17.66
N HIS A 232 2.13 -13.74 18.37
CA HIS A 232 3.44 -13.41 17.77
C HIS A 232 4.11 -14.66 17.18
N GLU A 233 4.13 -15.77 17.90
CA GLU A 233 4.67 -17.05 17.45
C GLU A 233 3.94 -17.55 16.19
N HIS A 234 2.62 -17.46 16.17
CA HIS A 234 1.81 -17.89 15.03
C HIS A 234 2.07 -17.03 13.78
N VAL A 235 2.16 -15.70 13.93
CA VAL A 235 2.50 -14.80 12.83
C VAL A 235 3.87 -15.11 12.27
N SER A 236 4.88 -15.25 13.14
CA SER A 236 6.24 -15.56 12.71
C SER A 236 6.33 -16.90 11.99
N ALA A 237 5.61 -17.93 12.48
CA ALA A 237 5.55 -19.24 11.82
C ALA A 237 4.96 -19.15 10.39
N LEU A 238 3.88 -18.37 10.21
CA LEU A 238 3.26 -18.18 8.89
C LEU A 238 4.18 -17.38 7.94
N CYS A 239 4.84 -16.33 8.42
CA CYS A 239 5.76 -15.54 7.62
C CYS A 239 6.99 -16.35 7.19
N LEU A 240 7.57 -17.17 8.09
CA LEU A 240 8.67 -18.09 7.76
C LEU A 240 8.23 -19.17 6.76
N ALA A 241 7.04 -19.76 6.95
CA ALA A 241 6.50 -20.74 6.01
C ALA A 241 6.23 -20.16 4.61
N ALA A 242 5.93 -18.87 4.53
CA ALA A 242 5.74 -18.16 3.28
C ALA A 242 7.05 -17.64 2.65
N ALA A 243 8.19 -17.86 3.30
CA ALA A 243 9.52 -17.41 2.87
C ALA A 243 9.58 -15.90 2.55
N VAL A 244 8.91 -15.05 3.36
CA VAL A 244 8.90 -13.60 3.16
C VAL A 244 10.17 -12.96 3.69
N ASP A 245 10.64 -11.92 3.00
CA ASP A 245 11.80 -11.15 3.41
C ASP A 245 11.47 -10.13 4.50
N GLY A 246 12.34 -10.06 5.51
CA GLY A 246 12.23 -9.07 6.58
C GLY A 246 11.03 -9.30 7.50
N VAL A 247 10.67 -8.27 8.28
CA VAL A 247 9.62 -8.33 9.32
C VAL A 247 8.39 -7.45 8.99
N ARG A 248 8.32 -6.90 7.79
CA ARG A 248 7.20 -6.03 7.40
C ARG A 248 5.89 -6.80 7.36
N ALA A 249 5.91 -8.02 6.82
CA ALA A 249 4.74 -8.88 6.76
C ALA A 249 4.20 -9.20 8.16
N ASP A 250 5.08 -9.48 9.12
CA ASP A 250 4.72 -9.73 10.53
C ASP A 250 3.97 -8.54 11.12
N LEU A 251 4.50 -7.32 10.95
CA LEU A 251 3.87 -6.10 11.45
C LEU A 251 2.52 -5.84 10.80
N VAL A 252 2.41 -6.02 9.49
CA VAL A 252 1.14 -5.85 8.76
C VAL A 252 0.13 -6.89 9.20
N MET A 253 0.54 -8.15 9.39
CA MET A 253 -0.33 -9.24 9.81
C MET A 253 -0.89 -9.01 11.21
N LEU A 254 -0.04 -8.57 12.14
CA LEU A 254 -0.47 -8.18 13.50
C LEU A 254 -1.48 -7.03 13.45
N ARG A 255 -1.23 -5.97 12.66
CA ARG A 255 -2.15 -4.85 12.51
C ARG A 255 -3.49 -5.29 11.89
N ALA A 256 -3.43 -6.10 10.84
CA ALA A 256 -4.64 -6.61 10.17
C ALA A 256 -5.47 -7.52 11.09
N ALA A 257 -4.82 -8.43 11.83
CA ALA A 257 -5.47 -9.29 12.81
C ALA A 257 -6.13 -8.48 13.94
N ARG A 258 -5.44 -7.43 14.44
CA ARG A 258 -5.99 -6.52 15.44
C ARG A 258 -7.19 -5.73 14.90
N ALA A 259 -7.10 -5.24 13.68
CA ALA A 259 -8.22 -4.55 13.02
C ALA A 259 -9.44 -5.47 12.84
N LEU A 260 -9.19 -6.76 12.52
CA LEU A 260 -10.25 -7.76 12.41
C LEU A 260 -10.92 -8.04 13.77
N ALA A 261 -10.12 -8.29 14.82
CA ALA A 261 -10.63 -8.49 16.18
C ALA A 261 -11.48 -7.29 16.64
N ALA A 262 -11.00 -6.07 16.37
CA ALA A 262 -11.75 -4.85 16.68
C ALA A 262 -13.09 -4.77 15.92
N LEU A 263 -13.12 -5.14 14.64
CA LEU A 263 -14.37 -5.20 13.85
C LEU A 263 -15.36 -6.25 14.35
N GLN A 264 -14.85 -7.36 14.88
CA GLN A 264 -15.65 -8.44 15.46
C GLN A 264 -16.08 -8.14 16.90
N CYS A 265 -15.60 -7.03 17.47
CA CYS A 265 -15.81 -6.65 18.87
C CYS A 265 -15.26 -7.67 19.86
N ASP A 266 -14.19 -8.37 19.48
CA ASP A 266 -13.52 -9.33 20.35
C ASP A 266 -12.64 -8.64 21.40
N ALA A 267 -12.56 -9.23 22.57
CA ALA A 267 -11.81 -8.68 23.70
C ALA A 267 -10.28 -8.81 23.55
N ALA A 268 -9.81 -9.73 22.69
CA ALA A 268 -8.40 -10.00 22.46
C ALA A 268 -8.14 -10.50 21.04
N VAL A 269 -6.91 -10.30 20.57
CA VAL A 269 -6.45 -10.89 19.31
C VAL A 269 -6.06 -12.34 19.56
N VAL A 270 -6.56 -13.25 18.71
CA VAL A 270 -6.27 -14.70 18.77
C VAL A 270 -5.72 -15.20 17.43
N PRO A 271 -5.03 -16.37 17.39
CA PRO A 271 -4.46 -16.92 16.14
C PRO A 271 -5.47 -17.04 14.98
N ALA A 272 -6.73 -17.31 15.26
CA ALA A 272 -7.78 -17.36 14.24
C ALA A 272 -7.96 -16.05 13.46
N HIS A 273 -7.73 -14.89 14.10
CA HIS A 273 -7.75 -13.61 13.43
C HIS A 273 -6.55 -13.47 12.46
N VAL A 274 -5.40 -14.04 12.84
CA VAL A 274 -4.21 -14.08 11.98
C VAL A 274 -4.48 -14.93 10.75
N ASP A 275 -5.02 -16.13 10.91
CA ASP A 275 -5.37 -17.02 9.81
C ASP A 275 -6.34 -16.37 8.82
N ALA A 276 -7.34 -15.65 9.34
CA ALA A 276 -8.36 -14.98 8.53
C ALA A 276 -7.82 -13.83 7.66
N VAL A 277 -6.66 -13.25 8.01
CA VAL A 277 -6.04 -12.15 7.26
C VAL A 277 -4.78 -12.58 6.52
N ALA A 278 -4.23 -13.76 6.82
CA ALA A 278 -2.93 -14.23 6.30
C ALA A 278 -2.85 -14.16 4.77
N GLU A 279 -3.89 -14.59 4.07
CA GLU A 279 -3.90 -14.56 2.60
C GLU A 279 -3.85 -13.14 2.04
N LEU A 280 -4.51 -12.17 2.66
CA LEU A 280 -4.49 -10.77 2.23
C LEU A 280 -3.10 -10.14 2.42
N VAL A 281 -2.34 -10.59 3.43
CA VAL A 281 -1.01 -10.08 3.74
C VAL A 281 0.07 -10.78 2.92
N LEU A 282 -0.04 -12.09 2.72
CA LEU A 282 1.00 -12.92 2.13
C LEU A 282 0.86 -13.12 0.62
N HIS A 283 -0.30 -12.84 0.04
CA HIS A 283 -0.60 -13.12 -1.37
C HIS A 283 0.47 -12.59 -2.34
N HIS A 284 0.97 -11.40 -2.11
CA HIS A 284 1.94 -10.72 -2.98
C HIS A 284 3.39 -10.81 -2.48
N ARG A 285 3.62 -11.48 -1.33
CA ARG A 285 4.93 -11.58 -0.68
C ARG A 285 5.52 -12.97 -0.73
N ARG A 286 4.71 -13.99 -1.04
CA ARG A 286 5.21 -15.36 -1.16
C ARG A 286 6.22 -15.45 -2.28
N GLN A 287 7.44 -15.88 -1.95
CA GLN A 287 8.39 -16.28 -2.97
C GLN A 287 7.94 -17.63 -3.53
N ALA A 288 7.98 -17.79 -4.86
CA ALA A 288 7.80 -19.10 -5.47
C ALA A 288 8.88 -20.03 -4.89
N ALA A 289 8.46 -21.16 -4.31
CA ALA A 289 9.42 -22.17 -3.89
C ALA A 289 10.36 -22.45 -5.05
N PRO A 290 11.70 -22.44 -4.87
CA PRO A 290 12.60 -22.82 -5.94
C PRO A 290 12.18 -24.21 -6.42
N ASP A 291 11.95 -24.36 -7.73
CA ASP A 291 11.57 -25.62 -8.38
C ASP A 291 12.52 -26.73 -7.94
N ALA A 292 12.11 -27.53 -6.97
CA ALA A 292 12.89 -28.65 -6.45
C ALA A 292 12.93 -29.83 -7.43
N ASP A 293 12.30 -29.73 -8.60
CA ASP A 293 12.14 -30.81 -9.56
C ASP A 293 12.71 -30.49 -10.95
N ARG A 294 14.00 -30.11 -11.03
CA ARG A 294 14.75 -30.16 -12.30
C ARG A 294 16.11 -30.82 -12.19
N HIS A 295 16.30 -31.75 -11.25
CA HIS A 295 17.47 -32.64 -11.21
C HIS A 295 17.03 -34.08 -10.99
N GLY A 296 16.45 -34.67 -12.01
CA GLY A 296 16.15 -36.08 -12.08
C GLY A 296 15.87 -36.46 -13.50
N ASP A 297 16.87 -37.04 -14.12
CA ASP A 297 16.92 -37.87 -15.32
C ASP A 297 17.73 -37.28 -16.49
N ALA A 298 19.02 -37.50 -16.40
CA ALA A 298 19.86 -37.75 -17.57
C ALA A 298 21.08 -38.58 -17.16
N SER A 299 20.85 -39.85 -16.87
CA SER A 299 21.87 -40.89 -16.99
C SER A 299 21.21 -42.07 -17.63
N ASP A 300 21.42 -42.30 -18.89
CA ASP A 300 21.93 -43.53 -19.43
C ASP A 300 21.74 -43.63 -20.96
N ALA A 301 22.70 -44.18 -21.58
CA ALA A 301 22.79 -44.76 -22.93
C ALA A 301 23.65 -43.94 -23.91
N GLY A 302 24.87 -44.34 -24.08
CA GLY A 302 25.28 -45.26 -25.10
C GLY A 302 26.60 -44.88 -25.74
N GLU A 303 27.63 -45.65 -25.48
CA GLU A 303 28.86 -45.79 -26.25
C GLU A 303 28.63 -45.87 -27.76
N SER A 304 29.45 -45.24 -28.58
CA SER A 304 30.39 -45.92 -29.47
C SER A 304 31.14 -44.94 -30.40
N SER A 305 32.46 -44.96 -30.23
CA SER A 305 33.54 -45.15 -31.22
C SER A 305 33.53 -44.39 -32.55
N ARG A 306 34.60 -43.70 -32.81
CA ARG A 306 35.77 -43.91 -33.69
C ARG A 306 36.40 -42.56 -34.10
N ALA A 307 37.58 -42.41 -33.67
CA ALA A 307 38.89 -42.27 -34.32
C ALA A 307 38.88 -41.63 -35.73
N SER A 308 39.65 -40.57 -35.88
CA SER A 308 40.89 -40.43 -36.64
C SER A 308 41.14 -38.96 -36.94
N ASP A 309 42.23 -38.48 -36.47
CA ASP A 309 43.45 -38.21 -37.17
C ASP A 309 43.61 -36.82 -37.78
N GLY A 310 44.71 -36.18 -37.41
CA GLY A 310 45.49 -35.38 -38.33
C GLY A 310 45.69 -33.90 -38.04
N GLY A 311 46.87 -33.61 -37.42
CA GLY A 311 47.70 -32.52 -37.91
C GLY A 311 47.53 -31.12 -37.34
N GLY A 312 48.28 -30.74 -36.38
CA GLY A 312 49.53 -30.00 -36.58
C GLY A 312 49.42 -28.50 -36.63
N HIS A 313 50.13 -27.90 -35.71
CA HIS A 313 50.90 -26.68 -35.75
C HIS A 313 50.47 -25.41 -35.02
N ARG A 314 51.28 -25.17 -33.97
CA ARG A 314 51.92 -23.89 -33.54
C ARG A 314 51.07 -22.69 -33.21
N ALA A 315 51.16 -22.37 -31.91
CA ALA A 315 51.76 -21.17 -31.31
C ALA A 315 51.48 -19.82 -32.00
N ASP A 316 50.83 -18.91 -31.31
CA ASP A 316 51.49 -17.73 -30.77
C ASP A 316 50.57 -16.90 -29.89
N THR A 317 51.07 -16.54 -28.75
CA THR A 317 51.01 -15.30 -27.98
C THR A 317 49.88 -14.33 -28.22
N GLY A 318 49.24 -13.92 -27.13
CA GLY A 318 49.00 -12.52 -26.93
C GLY A 318 47.68 -12.06 -26.38
N ALA A 319 47.79 -11.46 -25.23
CA ALA A 319 47.01 -10.34 -24.71
C ALA A 319 45.65 -10.64 -24.04
N ALA A 320 45.74 -10.58 -22.74
CA ALA A 320 44.67 -10.30 -21.81
C ALA A 320 43.91 -9.00 -22.19
N ALA A 321 42.63 -9.11 -22.43
CA ALA A 321 41.73 -7.95 -22.38
C ALA A 321 41.18 -7.83 -20.96
N GLY A 322 41.72 -6.83 -20.25
CA GLY A 322 41.31 -6.52 -18.87
C GLY A 322 39.90 -6.00 -18.81
N ASN A 323 39.24 -6.38 -17.76
CA ASN A 323 37.95 -5.87 -17.31
C ASN A 323 38.08 -4.36 -17.02
N PRO A 324 37.25 -3.48 -17.62
CA PRO A 324 37.39 -2.03 -17.44
C PRO A 324 36.78 -1.46 -16.14
N TRP A 325 36.37 -2.31 -15.22
CA TRP A 325 35.83 -1.86 -13.92
C TRP A 325 36.75 -2.33 -12.81
N GLY A 326 37.69 -1.41 -12.42
CA GLY A 326 38.58 -1.63 -11.30
C GLY A 326 37.83 -1.83 -10.00
N ALA A 327 38.26 -2.81 -9.22
CA ALA A 327 37.79 -3.04 -7.86
C ALA A 327 38.07 -1.78 -7.02
N LEU A 328 37.03 -1.26 -6.36
CA LEU A 328 37.17 -0.17 -5.37
C LEU A 328 38.01 -0.67 -4.18
N PRO A 329 38.96 0.11 -3.69
CA PRO A 329 39.72 -0.24 -2.50
C PRO A 329 38.79 -0.23 -1.27
N PRO A 330 39.07 -1.04 -0.25
CA PRO A 330 38.29 -1.06 0.98
C PRO A 330 38.36 0.29 1.70
N PRO A 331 37.29 0.74 2.38
CA PRO A 331 37.28 1.99 3.10
C PRO A 331 38.33 1.97 4.23
N SER A 332 39.26 2.95 4.22
CA SER A 332 40.21 3.17 5.31
C SER A 332 39.47 3.70 6.54
N ALA A 333 39.67 3.07 7.68
CA ALA A 333 39.17 3.52 8.97
C ALA A 333 39.77 4.90 9.31
N ALA A 334 38.93 5.95 9.22
CA ALA A 334 39.29 7.27 9.75
C ALA A 334 39.09 7.28 11.25
N SER A 335 40.15 7.47 11.98
CA SER A 335 40.18 7.63 13.44
C SER A 335 39.41 8.88 13.84
N ALA A 336 38.34 8.70 14.64
CA ALA A 336 37.62 9.80 15.25
C ALA A 336 38.46 10.43 16.38
N THR A 337 39.02 11.59 16.15
CA THR A 337 39.57 12.45 17.18
C THR A 337 38.97 13.85 17.03
N GLY A 338 38.29 14.30 18.09
CA GLY A 338 37.95 15.70 18.29
C GLY A 338 36.46 16.06 18.29
N ILE A 339 35.75 15.72 19.36
CA ILE A 339 34.51 16.39 19.72
C ILE A 339 34.87 17.69 20.43
N ALA A 340 34.73 18.82 19.73
CA ALA A 340 34.84 20.14 20.38
C ALA A 340 33.51 20.45 21.09
N ALA A 341 33.59 20.75 22.39
CA ALA A 341 32.45 21.09 23.24
C ALA A 341 31.73 22.34 22.74
N VAL A 342 30.44 22.23 22.50
CA VAL A 342 29.54 23.35 22.18
C VAL A 342 29.31 24.14 23.47
N LYS A 343 29.70 25.43 23.47
CA LYS A 343 29.47 26.39 24.54
C LYS A 343 27.96 26.63 24.73
N SER A 344 27.51 26.46 25.99
CA SER A 344 26.16 26.76 26.42
C SER A 344 25.75 28.20 26.12
N VAL A 345 24.62 28.38 25.42
CA VAL A 345 23.97 29.69 25.21
C VAL A 345 23.20 30.06 26.47
N ARG A 346 23.48 31.24 27.06
CA ARG A 346 22.76 31.81 28.20
C ARG A 346 21.33 32.22 27.75
N PRO A 347 20.27 31.95 28.53
CA PRO A 347 18.95 32.46 28.29
C PRO A 347 18.86 33.99 28.57
N LEU A 348 18.15 34.71 27.68
CA LEU A 348 17.83 36.12 27.81
C LEU A 348 16.80 36.36 28.94
N PRO A 349 16.90 37.48 29.69
CA PRO A 349 15.98 37.78 30.79
C PRO A 349 14.60 38.18 30.26
N ALA A 350 13.54 37.71 30.96
CA ALA A 350 12.17 38.06 30.69
C ALA A 350 11.91 39.57 30.95
N LYS A 351 11.28 40.23 29.98
CA LYS A 351 10.75 41.59 30.18
C LYS A 351 9.54 41.52 31.12
N LYS A 352 9.61 42.26 32.20
CA LYS A 352 8.46 42.54 33.09
C LYS A 352 7.51 43.54 32.40
N ALA A 353 6.24 43.23 32.58
CA ALA A 353 4.97 43.98 32.41
C ALA A 353 4.97 45.29 31.67
#